data_9e6b4473d137d9bbb752c4f8b9264b6e
#
_entry.id   9e6b4473d137d9bbb752c4f8b9264b6e
#
_cell.length_a   1.000
_cell.length_b   1.000
_cell.length_c   1.000
_cell.angle_alpha   90.00
_cell.angle_beta   90.00
_cell.angle_gamma   90.00
#
_symmetry.space_group_name_H-M   'P 1'
#
loop_
_entity.id
_entity.type
_entity.pdbx_description
1 polymer ?
#
loop_
_entity_poly.entity_id
_entity_poly.type
_entity_poly.pdbx_seq_one_letter_code
_entity_poly.pdbx_strand_id
1 'polypeptide(L)'
;AWENVAKKLAHEIKNPLTPIQLSIDRIKEKYLNKIKEDKEDFSIYLNTINKQIKDIEKLVNEFSDFARMPLPVIRKNELKKIISRSVDLNAFSRIEVNFEKMFPKKDIMVDADEEQINRVFTNLIKNSLESLEEKASKIGKFSKKISIEIQHDNEYIIIKIVDNGVGFKD
;
A
#
# COMPACT_ATOMS: atom_id res chain seq x y z
N ALA A 1 15.79 -18.60 -11.49
CA ALA A 1 14.71 -19.48 -12.01
C ALA A 1 13.32 -19.00 -11.54
N TRP A 2 13.13 -18.72 -10.24
CA TRP A 2 11.85 -18.32 -9.66
C TRP A 2 11.33 -16.96 -10.18
N GLU A 3 12.20 -15.96 -10.28
CA GLU A 3 11.87 -14.63 -10.81
C GLU A 3 11.22 -14.69 -12.20
N ASN A 4 11.80 -15.50 -13.12
CA ASN A 4 11.27 -15.64 -14.47
C ASN A 4 9.89 -16.31 -14.48
N VAL A 5 9.65 -17.28 -13.59
CA VAL A 5 8.36 -17.95 -13.44
C VAL A 5 7.31 -16.96 -12.95
N ALA A 6 7.61 -16.20 -11.91
CA ALA A 6 6.69 -15.19 -11.36
C ALA A 6 6.36 -14.09 -12.36
N LYS A 7 7.36 -13.62 -13.12
CA LYS A 7 7.16 -12.64 -14.19
C LYS A 7 6.25 -13.17 -15.29
N LYS A 8 6.48 -14.40 -15.71
CA LYS A 8 5.66 -15.05 -16.73
C LYS A 8 4.22 -15.25 -16.24
N LEU A 9 4.03 -15.76 -15.02
CA LEU A 9 2.71 -15.91 -14.39
C LEU A 9 1.97 -14.56 -14.28
N ALA A 10 2.67 -13.51 -13.84
CA ALA A 10 2.08 -12.17 -13.75
C ALA A 10 1.57 -11.68 -15.13
N HIS A 11 2.35 -11.88 -16.18
CA HIS A 11 1.93 -11.54 -17.54
C HIS A 11 0.76 -12.41 -18.02
N GLU A 12 0.79 -13.71 -17.77
CA GLU A 12 -0.27 -14.64 -18.17
C GLU A 12 -1.60 -14.38 -17.44
N ILE A 13 -1.56 -13.89 -16.18
CA ILE A 13 -2.76 -13.49 -15.45
C ILE A 13 -3.29 -12.13 -15.93
N LYS A 14 -2.42 -11.16 -16.21
CA LYS A 14 -2.82 -9.84 -16.72
C LYS A 14 -3.47 -9.91 -18.11
N ASN A 15 -3.00 -10.81 -18.95
CA ASN A 15 -3.49 -10.94 -20.32
C ASN A 15 -5.02 -11.12 -20.41
N PRO A 16 -5.69 -12.01 -19.65
CA PRO A 16 -7.13 -12.11 -19.67
C PRO A 16 -7.85 -10.99 -18.91
N LEU A 17 -7.22 -10.32 -17.95
CA LEU A 17 -7.87 -9.26 -17.16
C LEU A 17 -8.14 -8.01 -17.99
N THR A 18 -7.22 -7.60 -18.85
CA THR A 18 -7.38 -6.42 -19.71
C THR A 18 -8.61 -6.50 -20.63
N PRO A 19 -8.85 -7.58 -21.40
CA PRO A 19 -10.05 -7.67 -22.22
C PRO A 19 -11.35 -7.79 -21.39
N ILE A 20 -11.30 -8.38 -20.19
CA ILE A 20 -12.45 -8.41 -19.28
C ILE A 20 -12.79 -6.99 -18.82
N GLN A 21 -11.79 -6.21 -18.39
CA GLN A 21 -11.96 -4.81 -18.02
C GLN A 21 -12.60 -3.99 -19.14
N LEU A 22 -12.05 -4.09 -20.35
CA LEU A 22 -12.57 -3.39 -21.53
C LEU A 22 -14.01 -3.81 -21.87
N SER A 23 -14.34 -5.08 -21.67
CA SER A 23 -15.71 -5.58 -21.92
C SER A 23 -16.71 -5.00 -20.92
N ILE A 24 -16.33 -4.90 -19.65
CA ILE A 24 -17.16 -4.29 -18.59
C ILE A 24 -17.36 -2.80 -18.86
N ASP A 25 -16.30 -2.09 -19.23
CA ASP A 25 -16.38 -0.66 -19.55
C ASP A 25 -17.32 -0.42 -20.76
N ARG A 26 -17.23 -1.25 -21.78
CA ARG A 26 -18.16 -1.21 -22.94
C ARG A 26 -19.59 -1.54 -22.56
N ILE A 27 -19.82 -2.52 -21.69
CA ILE A 27 -21.15 -2.86 -21.18
C ILE A 27 -21.72 -1.66 -20.43
N LYS A 28 -20.93 -1.05 -19.55
CA LYS A 28 -21.31 0.16 -18.79
C LYS A 28 -21.70 1.29 -19.74
N GLU A 29 -20.84 1.62 -20.71
CA GLU A 29 -21.06 2.69 -21.67
C GLU A 29 -22.31 2.45 -22.53
N LYS A 30 -22.48 1.23 -23.05
CA LYS A 30 -23.53 0.89 -23.98
C LYS A 30 -24.92 0.71 -23.36
N TYR A 31 -24.99 0.16 -22.15
CA TYR A 31 -26.22 -0.32 -21.54
C TYR A 31 -26.68 0.46 -20.32
N LEU A 32 -25.80 1.10 -19.55
CA LEU A 32 -26.17 1.77 -18.29
C LEU A 32 -27.27 2.84 -18.48
N ASN A 33 -27.27 3.54 -19.62
CA ASN A 33 -28.26 4.56 -19.93
C ASN A 33 -29.54 3.99 -20.61
N LYS A 34 -29.53 2.71 -20.95
CA LYS A 34 -30.70 2.03 -21.61
C LYS A 34 -31.53 1.25 -20.60
N ILE A 35 -30.96 0.91 -19.47
CA ILE A 35 -31.63 0.21 -18.37
C ILE A 35 -32.51 1.23 -17.65
N LYS A 36 -33.82 0.96 -17.57
CA LYS A 36 -34.80 1.82 -16.86
C LYS A 36 -35.06 1.32 -15.45
N GLU A 37 -35.17 0.00 -15.29
CA GLU A 37 -35.33 -0.69 -14.01
C GLU A 37 -33.97 -1.27 -13.58
N ASP A 38 -33.70 -1.35 -12.28
CA ASP A 38 -32.47 -1.92 -11.69
C ASP A 38 -31.14 -1.26 -12.13
N LYS A 39 -31.20 -0.01 -12.59
CA LYS A 39 -30.00 0.72 -13.08
C LYS A 39 -28.94 0.86 -12.01
N GLU A 40 -29.36 1.10 -10.76
CA GLU A 40 -28.45 1.24 -9.62
C GLU A 40 -27.76 -0.09 -9.32
N ASP A 41 -28.51 -1.18 -9.22
CA ASP A 41 -27.98 -2.52 -8.98
C ASP A 41 -27.02 -2.95 -10.08
N PHE A 42 -27.40 -2.71 -11.35
CA PHE A 42 -26.51 -2.99 -12.48
C PHE A 42 -25.19 -2.21 -12.39
N SER A 43 -25.24 -0.94 -12.00
CA SER A 43 -24.05 -0.12 -11.80
C SER A 43 -23.18 -0.64 -10.64
N ILE A 44 -23.82 -1.07 -9.54
CA ILE A 44 -23.14 -1.65 -8.38
C ILE A 44 -22.41 -2.94 -8.78
N TYR A 45 -23.06 -3.84 -9.52
CA TYR A 45 -22.44 -5.09 -9.99
C TYR A 45 -21.25 -4.84 -10.91
N LEU A 46 -21.36 -3.94 -11.88
CA LEU A 46 -20.24 -3.60 -12.76
C LEU A 46 -19.07 -2.96 -11.99
N ASN A 47 -19.37 -2.06 -11.07
CA ASN A 47 -18.34 -1.44 -10.24
C ASN A 47 -17.65 -2.46 -9.32
N THR A 48 -18.43 -3.43 -8.81
CA THR A 48 -17.89 -4.52 -7.98
C THR A 48 -16.94 -5.40 -8.79
N ILE A 49 -17.32 -5.80 -10.00
CA ILE A 49 -16.46 -6.61 -10.87
C ILE A 49 -15.19 -5.83 -11.24
N ASN A 50 -15.32 -4.54 -11.60
CA ASN A 50 -14.16 -3.69 -11.89
C ASN A 50 -13.21 -3.55 -10.71
N LYS A 51 -13.76 -3.45 -9.50
CA LYS A 51 -12.95 -3.43 -8.27
C LYS A 51 -12.17 -4.74 -8.11
N GLN A 52 -12.84 -5.90 -8.26
CA GLN A 52 -12.19 -7.20 -8.14
C GLN A 52 -11.07 -7.41 -9.18
N ILE A 53 -11.26 -6.95 -10.41
CA ILE A 53 -10.20 -7.01 -11.44
C ILE A 53 -8.99 -6.19 -11.00
N LYS A 54 -9.18 -4.97 -10.52
CA LYS A 54 -8.09 -4.11 -10.01
C LYS A 54 -7.39 -4.72 -8.81
N ASP A 55 -8.14 -5.37 -7.92
CA ASP A 55 -7.58 -6.05 -6.76
C ASP A 55 -6.70 -7.24 -7.18
N ILE A 56 -7.13 -8.02 -8.19
CA ILE A 56 -6.33 -9.11 -8.76
C ILE A 56 -5.08 -8.55 -9.45
N GLU A 57 -5.18 -7.48 -10.24
CA GLU A 57 -4.03 -6.84 -10.86
C GLU A 57 -3.01 -6.35 -9.83
N LYS A 58 -3.48 -5.77 -8.73
CA LYS A 58 -2.63 -5.34 -7.60
C LYS A 58 -1.89 -6.52 -7.00
N LEU A 59 -2.60 -7.61 -6.67
CA LEU A 59 -1.99 -8.84 -6.12
C LEU A 59 -0.94 -9.44 -7.05
N VAL A 60 -1.23 -9.49 -8.34
CA VAL A 60 -0.29 -10.03 -9.36
C VAL A 60 0.96 -9.16 -9.47
N ASN A 61 0.81 -7.82 -9.39
CA ASN A 61 1.94 -6.91 -9.38
C ASN A 61 2.80 -7.09 -8.13
N GLU A 62 2.17 -7.12 -6.95
CA GLU A 62 2.86 -7.33 -5.68
C GLU A 62 3.61 -8.67 -5.65
N PHE A 63 3.01 -9.75 -6.18
CA PHE A 63 3.66 -11.05 -6.33
C PHE A 63 4.86 -10.99 -7.26
N SER A 64 4.73 -10.34 -8.42
CA SER A 64 5.82 -10.16 -9.38
C SER A 64 6.98 -9.35 -8.78
N ASP A 65 6.67 -8.30 -8.02
CA ASP A 65 7.66 -7.46 -7.34
C ASP A 65 8.37 -8.19 -6.20
N PHE A 66 7.62 -9.02 -5.46
CA PHE A 66 8.21 -9.89 -4.44
C PHE A 66 9.20 -10.89 -5.04
N ALA A 67 8.82 -11.53 -6.14
CA ALA A 67 9.67 -12.53 -6.81
C ALA A 67 10.93 -11.93 -7.47
N ARG A 68 10.94 -10.63 -7.70
CA ARG A 68 12.09 -9.87 -8.26
C ARG A 68 12.99 -9.26 -7.22
N MET A 69 12.74 -9.49 -5.93
CA MET A 69 13.59 -8.88 -4.92
C MET A 69 15.06 -9.25 -5.15
N PRO A 70 15.93 -8.27 -5.43
CA PRO A 70 17.35 -8.53 -5.57
C PRO A 70 17.93 -9.02 -4.24
N LEU A 71 19.07 -9.70 -4.31
CA LEU A 71 19.82 -10.01 -3.09
C LEU A 71 20.12 -8.71 -2.34
N PRO A 72 19.99 -8.69 -1.01
CA PRO A 72 20.19 -7.47 -0.24
C PRO A 72 21.64 -6.98 -0.36
N VAL A 73 21.80 -5.69 -0.58
CA VAL A 73 23.09 -4.99 -0.56
C VAL A 73 23.28 -4.40 0.82
N ILE A 74 23.85 -5.19 1.73
CA ILE A 74 24.07 -4.76 3.13
C ILE A 74 25.16 -3.71 3.19
N ARG A 75 24.81 -2.53 3.75
CA ARG A 75 25.71 -1.41 4.00
C ARG A 75 25.40 -0.80 5.37
N LYS A 76 26.37 -0.10 5.91
CA LYS A 76 26.20 0.66 7.14
C LYS A 76 25.37 1.93 6.85
N ASN A 77 24.17 1.97 7.38
CA ASN A 77 23.20 3.02 7.13
C ASN A 77 22.71 3.65 8.45
N GLU A 78 22.31 4.92 8.40
CA GLU A 78 21.69 5.61 9.53
C GLU A 78 20.17 5.44 9.43
N LEU A 79 19.62 4.64 10.35
CA LEU A 79 18.24 4.17 10.33
C LEU A 79 17.20 5.30 10.36
N LYS A 80 17.43 6.34 11.19
CA LYS A 80 16.52 7.49 11.29
C LYS A 80 16.36 8.23 9.95
N LYS A 81 17.44 8.32 9.17
CA LYS A 81 17.40 8.96 7.84
C LYS A 81 16.55 8.17 6.87
N ILE A 82 16.72 6.84 6.86
CA ILE A 82 15.91 5.97 6.00
C ILE A 82 14.43 6.12 6.33
N ILE A 83 14.08 6.03 7.63
CA ILE A 83 12.69 6.13 8.07
C ILE A 83 12.13 7.53 7.79
N SER A 84 12.88 8.60 8.12
CA SER A 84 12.44 9.97 7.85
C SER A 84 12.15 10.19 6.37
N ARG A 85 13.01 9.72 5.48
CA ARG A 85 12.81 9.83 4.04
C ARG A 85 11.53 9.13 3.58
N SER A 86 11.27 7.91 4.07
CA SER A 86 10.04 7.17 3.75
C SER A 86 8.80 7.93 4.23
N VAL A 87 8.85 8.51 5.44
CA VAL A 87 7.75 9.30 6.00
C VAL A 87 7.53 10.56 5.18
N ASP A 88 8.59 11.33 4.91
CA ASP A 88 8.50 12.61 4.23
C ASP A 88 7.94 12.48 2.80
N LEU A 89 8.35 11.44 2.07
CA LEU A 89 7.81 11.12 0.74
C LEU A 89 6.30 10.83 0.77
N ASN A 90 5.81 10.15 1.81
CA ASN A 90 4.39 9.85 1.95
C ASN A 90 3.59 11.03 2.54
N ALA A 91 4.20 11.82 3.43
CA ALA A 91 3.57 12.97 4.06
C ALA A 91 3.34 14.12 3.06
N PHE A 92 4.26 14.33 2.11
CA PHE A 92 4.19 15.43 1.14
C PHE A 92 2.90 15.42 0.31
N SER A 93 2.35 14.25 0.02
CA SER A 93 1.10 14.10 -0.74
C SER A 93 -0.16 14.05 0.14
N ARG A 94 -0.04 14.14 1.47
CA ARG A 94 -1.12 13.87 2.44
C ARG A 94 -1.16 14.92 3.57
N ILE A 95 -1.38 16.17 3.20
CA ILE A 95 -1.41 17.36 4.12
C ILE A 95 -2.42 17.17 5.28
N GLU A 96 -3.44 16.34 5.10
CA GLU A 96 -4.48 16.09 6.11
C GLU A 96 -4.06 15.13 7.24
N VAL A 97 -2.89 14.49 7.15
CA VAL A 97 -2.41 13.50 8.10
C VAL A 97 -1.29 14.09 8.94
N ASN A 98 -1.44 14.06 10.25
CA ASN A 98 -0.39 14.45 11.19
C ASN A 98 0.60 13.30 11.39
N PHE A 99 1.85 13.49 10.94
CA PHE A 99 2.95 12.55 11.15
C PHE A 99 3.79 13.00 12.34
N GLU A 100 3.84 12.20 13.39
CA GLU A 100 4.69 12.43 14.55
C GLU A 100 5.90 11.49 14.53
N LYS A 101 7.10 12.05 14.58
CA LYS A 101 8.37 11.32 14.65
C LYS A 101 8.97 11.43 16.06
N MET A 102 9.04 10.32 16.76
CA MET A 102 9.64 10.23 18.10
C MET A 102 10.95 9.44 18.02
N PHE A 103 12.02 10.12 17.63
CA PHE A 103 13.32 9.52 17.40
C PHE A 103 14.31 9.91 18.50
N PRO A 104 15.20 8.99 18.94
CA PRO A 104 16.25 9.32 19.90
C PRO A 104 17.24 10.32 19.29
N LYS A 105 17.87 11.13 20.16
CA LYS A 105 18.88 12.12 19.71
C LYS A 105 20.10 11.46 19.06
N LYS A 106 20.53 10.31 19.60
CA LYS A 106 21.71 9.56 19.12
C LYS A 106 21.42 8.93 17.76
N ASP A 107 22.42 8.96 16.89
CA ASP A 107 22.35 8.26 15.59
C ASP A 107 22.35 6.75 15.80
N ILE A 108 21.54 6.07 14.98
CA ILE A 108 21.38 4.61 15.03
C ILE A 108 21.91 4.04 13.72
N MET A 109 23.11 3.47 13.78
CA MET A 109 23.75 2.83 12.64
C MET A 109 23.36 1.36 12.60
N VAL A 110 22.91 0.89 11.41
CA VAL A 110 22.53 -0.50 11.16
C VAL A 110 23.19 -1.01 9.90
N ASP A 111 23.54 -2.30 9.89
CA ASP A 111 23.98 -2.99 8.69
C ASP A 111 22.75 -3.56 7.98
N ALA A 112 22.28 -2.85 6.95
CA ALA A 112 21.04 -3.17 6.26
C ALA A 112 21.07 -2.72 4.79
N ASP A 113 20.17 -3.25 4.00
CA ASP A 113 19.87 -2.74 2.67
C ASP A 113 18.86 -1.58 2.78
N GLU A 114 19.29 -0.38 2.40
CA GLU A 114 18.49 0.85 2.49
C GLU A 114 17.19 0.75 1.67
N GLU A 115 17.26 0.18 0.47
CA GLU A 115 16.10 0.08 -0.42
C GLU A 115 15.05 -0.88 0.14
N GLN A 116 15.49 -2.03 0.68
CA GLN A 116 14.59 -3.00 1.29
C GLN A 116 13.94 -2.45 2.56
N ILE A 117 14.71 -1.78 3.42
CA ILE A 117 14.17 -1.11 4.61
C ILE A 117 13.18 -0.01 4.22
N ASN A 118 13.53 0.81 3.24
CA ASN A 118 12.65 1.86 2.71
C ASN A 118 11.32 1.29 2.20
N ARG A 119 11.38 0.16 1.49
CA ARG A 119 10.18 -0.57 1.01
C ARG A 119 9.29 -1.05 2.16
N VAL A 120 9.88 -1.58 3.24
CA VAL A 120 9.12 -1.99 4.44
C VAL A 120 8.36 -0.80 5.01
N PHE A 121 9.04 0.33 5.26
CA PHE A 121 8.39 1.51 5.84
C PHE A 121 7.34 2.12 4.92
N THR A 122 7.61 2.19 3.63
CA THR A 122 6.62 2.65 2.64
C THR A 122 5.35 1.80 2.69
N ASN A 123 5.46 0.48 2.77
CA ASN A 123 4.32 -0.41 2.85
C ASN A 123 3.55 -0.23 4.18
N LEU A 124 4.25 -0.13 5.30
CA LEU A 124 3.60 0.07 6.61
C LEU A 124 2.87 1.42 6.68
N ILE A 125 3.50 2.50 6.20
CA ILE A 125 2.87 3.82 6.14
C ILE A 125 1.65 3.80 5.22
N LYS A 126 1.74 3.13 4.06
CA LYS A 126 0.62 2.97 3.14
C LYS A 126 -0.56 2.23 3.77
N ASN A 127 -0.31 1.15 4.51
CA ASN A 127 -1.34 0.42 5.23
C ASN A 127 -2.01 1.31 6.29
N SER A 128 -1.23 2.10 7.04
CA SER A 128 -1.75 3.07 7.99
C SER A 128 -2.63 4.13 7.31
N LEU A 129 -2.21 4.65 6.15
CA LEU A 129 -3.00 5.60 5.37
C LEU A 129 -4.31 5.01 4.86
N GLU A 130 -4.29 3.78 4.36
CA GLU A 130 -5.49 3.04 3.92
C GLU A 130 -6.46 2.83 5.11
N SER A 131 -5.95 2.48 6.30
CA SER A 131 -6.73 2.35 7.54
C SER A 131 -7.40 3.67 7.95
N LEU A 132 -6.69 4.80 7.82
CA LEU A 132 -7.23 6.13 8.09
C LEU A 132 -8.34 6.53 7.08
N GLU A 133 -8.15 6.21 5.81
CA GLU A 133 -9.14 6.48 4.76
C GLU A 133 -10.41 5.63 4.95
N GLU A 134 -10.25 4.35 5.30
CA GLU A 134 -11.38 3.47 5.62
C GLU A 134 -12.18 4.01 6.81
N LYS A 135 -11.52 4.50 7.87
CA LYS A 135 -12.19 5.14 9.00
C LYS A 135 -12.93 6.41 8.60
N ALA A 136 -12.27 7.27 7.82
CA ALA A 136 -12.88 8.50 7.33
C ALA A 136 -14.15 8.25 6.50
N SER A 137 -14.17 7.18 5.71
CA SER A 137 -15.35 6.78 4.94
C SER A 137 -16.53 6.35 5.80
N LYS A 138 -16.27 5.82 7.01
CA LYS A 138 -17.30 5.33 7.94
C LYS A 138 -17.84 6.41 8.87
N ILE A 139 -16.97 7.26 9.41
CA ILE A 139 -17.35 8.23 10.46
C ILE A 139 -17.21 9.70 10.03
N GLY A 140 -16.78 9.97 8.79
CA GLY A 140 -16.55 11.32 8.30
C GLY A 140 -15.18 11.89 8.71
N LYS A 141 -15.05 13.20 8.73
CA LYS A 141 -13.79 13.90 9.04
C LYS A 141 -13.38 13.70 10.51
N PHE A 142 -12.13 13.34 10.72
CA PHE A 142 -11.49 13.26 12.04
C PHE A 142 -10.00 13.64 11.92
N SER A 143 -9.34 13.89 13.05
CA SER A 143 -7.90 14.16 13.08
C SER A 143 -7.12 12.88 12.79
N LYS A 144 -6.61 12.75 11.55
CA LYS A 144 -5.80 11.62 11.10
C LYS A 144 -4.39 11.74 11.65
N LYS A 145 -3.88 10.69 12.29
CA LYS A 145 -2.57 10.68 12.93
C LYS A 145 -1.84 9.37 12.67
N ILE A 146 -0.55 9.48 12.34
CA ILE A 146 0.40 8.37 12.29
C ILE A 146 1.61 8.77 13.14
N SER A 147 1.97 7.96 14.13
CA SER A 147 3.17 8.15 14.94
C SER A 147 4.19 7.07 14.67
N ILE A 148 5.45 7.46 14.56
CA ILE A 148 6.59 6.58 14.37
C ILE A 148 7.57 6.80 15.51
N GLU A 149 7.77 5.79 16.33
CA GLU A 149 8.66 5.82 17.48
C GLU A 149 9.82 4.84 17.26
N ILE A 150 11.04 5.27 17.54
CA ILE A 150 12.22 4.40 17.58
C ILE A 150 12.71 4.33 19.02
N GLN A 151 12.72 3.13 19.57
CA GLN A 151 13.30 2.81 20.86
C GLN A 151 14.55 1.95 20.62
N HIS A 152 15.63 2.22 21.34
CA HIS A 152 16.86 1.47 21.25
C HIS A 152 17.28 1.07 22.67
N ASP A 153 17.34 -0.22 22.91
CA ASP A 153 18.00 -0.79 24.08
C ASP A 153 19.35 -1.41 23.68
N ASN A 154 20.00 -2.15 24.59
CA ASN A 154 21.34 -2.68 24.35
C ASN A 154 21.40 -3.80 23.29
N GLU A 155 20.29 -4.47 23.00
CA GLU A 155 20.23 -5.63 22.08
C GLU A 155 19.39 -5.37 20.84
N TYR A 156 18.34 -4.55 20.98
CA TYR A 156 17.32 -4.41 19.92
C TYR A 156 17.03 -2.97 19.60
N ILE A 157 16.67 -2.74 18.35
CA ILE A 157 16.03 -1.52 17.89
C ILE A 157 14.56 -1.84 17.65
N ILE A 158 13.68 -1.21 18.42
CA ILE A 158 12.24 -1.39 18.32
C ILE A 158 11.66 -0.18 17.60
N ILE A 159 10.95 -0.42 16.51
CA ILE A 159 10.28 0.62 15.75
C ILE A 159 8.77 0.36 15.85
N LYS A 160 8.04 1.34 16.38
CA LYS A 160 6.59 1.31 16.48
C LYS A 160 5.98 2.27 15.49
N ILE A 161 5.04 1.78 14.70
CA ILE A 161 4.19 2.60 13.83
C ILE A 161 2.76 2.42 14.34
N VAL A 162 2.14 3.53 14.68
CA VAL A 162 0.77 3.53 15.24
C VAL A 162 -0.07 4.53 14.46
N ASP A 163 -1.21 4.09 13.96
CA ASP A 163 -2.22 4.94 13.37
C ASP A 163 -3.50 4.94 14.22
N ASN A 164 -4.35 5.93 14.02
CA ASN A 164 -5.66 6.02 14.65
C ASN A 164 -6.81 5.68 13.67
N GLY A 165 -6.55 4.80 12.72
CA GLY A 165 -7.49 4.29 11.73
C GLY A 165 -8.51 3.31 12.29
N VAL A 166 -8.97 2.36 11.45
CA VAL A 166 -9.98 1.34 11.84
C VAL A 166 -9.41 0.21 12.68
N GLY A 167 -8.08 0.04 12.75
CA GLY A 167 -7.44 -1.10 13.38
C GLY A 167 -7.55 -2.39 12.57
N PHE A 168 -7.11 -3.50 13.17
CA PHE A 168 -7.29 -4.83 12.61
C PHE A 168 -8.69 -5.34 12.88
N LYS A 169 -9.25 -6.06 11.91
CA LYS A 169 -10.50 -6.81 12.13
C LYS A 169 -10.10 -8.16 12.73
N ASP A 170 -10.78 -8.57 13.81
CA ASP A 170 -10.71 -9.91 14.35
C ASP A 170 -11.26 -10.94 13.35
#